data_f3404e5526e5a404b46aaa54178d266a
#
_entry.id   f3404e5526e5a404b46aaa54178d266a
#
_cell.length_a   1.000
_cell.length_b   1.000
_cell.length_c   1.000
_cell.angle_alpha   90.00
_cell.angle_beta   90.00
_cell.angle_gamma   90.00
#
_symmetry.space_group_name_H-M   'P 1'
#
loop_
_entity.id
_entity.type
_entity.pdbx_description
1 polymer ?
#
loop_
_entity_poly.entity_id
_entity_poly.type
_entity_poly.pdbx_seq_one_letter_code
_entity_poly.pdbx_strand_id
1 'polypeptide(L)'
;MEPASIDAVGMGVALRMAMKRAIDDAGVDADAVLIDGNPVHVSPKEVTLVKGDARVSCIAAASIVAKVTRDALMVSLAEEYPEYHLAECKGYGSPEHIAAIREHGLSPIHRVSFCGNFLETPPLF
;
A
#
# COMPACT_ATOMS: atom_id res chain seq x y z
N MET A 1 -4.94 5.91 2.34
CA MET A 1 -4.49 6.30 3.70
C MET A 1 -3.14 6.95 3.55
N GLU A 2 -2.96 8.11 4.16
CA GLU A 2 -1.72 8.90 4.07
C GLU A 2 -0.56 8.22 4.81
N PRO A 3 0.69 8.39 4.34
CA PRO A 3 1.87 7.79 4.95
C PRO A 3 2.02 8.09 6.45
N ALA A 4 1.85 9.35 6.84
CA ALA A 4 1.91 9.77 8.25
C ALA A 4 0.84 9.08 9.13
N SER A 5 -0.36 8.85 8.59
CA SER A 5 -1.41 8.11 9.29
C SER A 5 -1.03 6.65 9.49
N ILE A 6 -0.38 6.02 8.49
CA ILE A 6 0.11 4.64 8.60
C ILE A 6 1.21 4.56 9.65
N ASP A 7 2.14 5.50 9.67
CA ASP A 7 3.22 5.56 10.66
C ASP A 7 2.69 5.77 12.09
N ALA A 8 1.63 6.57 12.25
CA ALA A 8 1.02 6.83 13.55
C ALA A 8 0.32 5.60 14.16
N VAL A 9 -0.39 4.81 13.35
CA VAL A 9 -1.19 3.68 13.85
C VAL A 9 -0.52 2.31 13.65
N GLY A 10 0.51 2.25 12.83
CA GLY A 10 1.19 1.03 12.41
C GLY A 10 0.48 0.27 11.29
N MET A 11 1.26 -0.50 10.51
CA MET A 11 0.79 -1.17 9.29
C MET A 11 -0.40 -2.12 9.53
N GLY A 12 -0.39 -2.89 10.62
CA GLY A 12 -1.46 -3.86 10.89
C GLY A 12 -2.81 -3.19 11.18
N VAL A 13 -2.80 -2.07 11.90
CA VAL A 13 -4.01 -1.28 12.17
C VAL A 13 -4.46 -0.56 10.90
N ALA A 14 -3.52 0.05 10.18
CA ALA A 14 -3.80 0.73 8.91
C ALA A 14 -4.46 -0.20 7.88
N LEU A 15 -3.96 -1.44 7.77
CA LEU A 15 -4.53 -2.46 6.87
C LEU A 15 -5.99 -2.78 7.25
N ARG A 16 -6.24 -3.04 8.55
CA ARG A 16 -7.62 -3.30 9.02
C ARG A 16 -8.55 -2.12 8.76
N MET A 17 -8.10 -0.91 9.02
CA MET A 17 -8.89 0.31 8.75
C MET A 17 -9.21 0.46 7.26
N ALA A 18 -8.22 0.23 6.38
CA ALA A 18 -8.41 0.34 4.94
C ALA A 18 -9.40 -0.72 4.42
N MET A 19 -9.25 -1.97 4.84
CA MET A 19 -10.17 -3.06 4.46
C MET A 19 -11.58 -2.84 5.01
N LYS A 20 -11.69 -2.45 6.29
CA LYS A 20 -13.00 -2.14 6.89
C LYS A 20 -13.70 -1.02 6.11
N ARG A 21 -12.99 0.05 5.81
CA ARG A 21 -13.53 1.16 5.03
C ARG A 21 -13.95 0.73 3.62
N ALA A 22 -13.16 -0.09 2.95
CA ALA A 22 -13.51 -0.61 1.62
C ALA A 22 -14.81 -1.42 1.62
N ILE A 23 -15.05 -2.21 2.70
CA ILE A 23 -16.31 -2.96 2.88
C ILE A 23 -17.47 -2.00 3.11
N ASP A 24 -17.31 -1.01 3.98
CA ASP A 24 -18.35 -0.05 4.32
C ASP A 24 -18.70 0.84 3.11
N ASP A 25 -17.69 1.33 2.37
CA ASP A 25 -17.87 2.18 1.20
C ASP A 25 -18.49 1.43 0.00
N ALA A 26 -18.35 0.10 -0.05
CA ALA A 26 -19.02 -0.72 -1.07
C ALA A 26 -20.55 -0.67 -0.95
N GLY A 27 -21.09 -0.41 0.25
CA GLY A 27 -22.52 -0.23 0.48
C GLY A 27 -23.38 -1.46 0.17
N VAL A 28 -22.78 -2.66 0.17
CA VAL A 28 -23.44 -3.92 -0.17
C VAL A 28 -23.59 -4.78 1.08
N ASP A 29 -24.80 -5.31 1.31
CA ASP A 29 -24.99 -6.37 2.33
C ASP A 29 -24.58 -7.73 1.71
N ALA A 30 -23.28 -8.02 1.80
CA ALA A 30 -22.72 -9.24 1.26
C ALA A 30 -22.97 -10.44 2.19
N ASP A 31 -23.17 -11.63 1.61
CA ASP A 31 -23.27 -12.88 2.37
C ASP A 31 -21.92 -13.34 2.91
N ALA A 32 -20.83 -13.01 2.22
CA ALA A 32 -19.45 -13.28 2.63
C ALA A 32 -18.52 -12.17 2.16
N VAL A 33 -17.46 -11.93 2.95
CA VAL A 33 -16.36 -11.02 2.64
C VAL A 33 -15.10 -11.85 2.42
N LEU A 34 -14.69 -11.99 1.17
CA LEU A 34 -13.52 -12.80 0.80
C LEU A 34 -12.25 -11.95 0.90
N ILE A 35 -11.27 -12.44 1.65
CA ILE A 35 -9.99 -11.76 1.88
C ILE A 35 -8.85 -12.66 1.43
N ASP A 36 -7.93 -12.10 0.65
CA ASP A 36 -6.68 -12.77 0.29
C ASP A 36 -5.71 -12.76 1.47
N GLY A 37 -5.17 -13.93 1.77
CA GLY A 37 -4.16 -14.11 2.80
C GLY A 37 -4.71 -14.53 4.16
N ASN A 38 -4.13 -13.97 5.23
CA ASN A 38 -4.45 -14.31 6.61
C ASN A 38 -5.65 -13.53 7.17
N PRO A 39 -6.30 -14.02 8.23
CA PRO A 39 -7.40 -13.33 8.90
C PRO A 39 -7.02 -11.91 9.34
N VAL A 40 -7.89 -10.94 9.04
CA VAL A 40 -7.72 -9.52 9.41
C VAL A 40 -8.74 -9.09 10.44
N HIS A 41 -9.82 -9.87 10.62
CA HIS A 41 -10.90 -9.65 11.59
C HIS A 41 -11.63 -8.31 11.37
N VAL A 42 -12.03 -8.04 10.13
CA VAL A 42 -12.73 -6.81 9.72
C VAL A 42 -14.24 -6.98 9.54
N SER A 43 -14.72 -8.24 9.47
CA SER A 43 -16.12 -8.58 9.31
C SER A 43 -16.45 -9.92 9.98
N PRO A 44 -17.65 -10.08 10.59
CA PRO A 44 -18.10 -11.41 11.03
C PRO A 44 -18.39 -12.37 9.87
N LYS A 45 -18.53 -11.84 8.64
CA LYS A 45 -18.72 -12.62 7.40
C LYS A 45 -17.40 -12.87 6.65
N GLU A 46 -16.24 -12.67 7.31
CA GLU A 46 -14.92 -12.82 6.73
C GLU A 46 -14.59 -14.29 6.42
N VAL A 47 -14.15 -14.54 5.19
CA VAL A 47 -13.59 -15.82 4.73
C VAL A 47 -12.24 -15.54 4.10
N THR A 48 -11.19 -16.13 4.64
CA THR A 48 -9.81 -15.91 4.18
C THR A 48 -9.33 -17.06 3.29
N LEU A 49 -8.59 -16.69 2.24
CA LEU A 49 -8.07 -17.63 1.25
C LEU A 49 -6.61 -17.27 0.93
N VAL A 50 -5.68 -18.12 1.33
CA VAL A 50 -4.26 -17.96 0.96
C VAL A 50 -4.12 -18.10 -0.56
N LYS A 51 -3.48 -17.12 -1.20
CA LYS A 51 -3.41 -16.99 -2.67
C LYS A 51 -4.81 -16.95 -3.30
N GLY A 52 -5.71 -16.21 -2.68
CA GLY A 52 -7.09 -16.09 -3.11
C GLY A 52 -7.23 -15.48 -4.50
N ASP A 53 -6.34 -14.53 -4.84
CA ASP A 53 -6.26 -13.89 -6.15
C ASP A 53 -6.03 -14.89 -7.31
N ALA A 54 -5.29 -15.97 -7.07
CA ALA A 54 -5.06 -17.04 -8.03
C ALA A 54 -6.19 -18.09 -8.07
N ARG A 55 -7.13 -18.07 -7.11
CA ARG A 55 -8.13 -19.12 -6.90
C ARG A 55 -9.57 -18.67 -7.09
N VAL A 56 -9.82 -17.38 -6.86
CA VAL A 56 -11.19 -16.82 -6.85
C VAL A 56 -11.22 -15.55 -7.68
N SER A 57 -12.03 -15.54 -8.72
CA SER A 57 -12.08 -14.46 -9.71
C SER A 57 -12.47 -13.10 -9.12
N CYS A 58 -13.35 -13.06 -8.13
CA CYS A 58 -13.70 -11.77 -7.49
C CYS A 58 -12.56 -11.18 -6.66
N ILE A 59 -11.72 -12.01 -6.02
CA ILE A 59 -10.50 -11.55 -5.34
C ILE A 59 -9.49 -11.04 -6.38
N ALA A 60 -9.29 -11.78 -7.49
CA ALA A 60 -8.42 -11.34 -8.58
C ALA A 60 -8.88 -9.99 -9.16
N ALA A 61 -10.18 -9.83 -9.40
CA ALA A 61 -10.74 -8.56 -9.87
C ALA A 61 -10.52 -7.41 -8.89
N ALA A 62 -10.75 -7.63 -7.60
CA ALA A 62 -10.51 -6.63 -6.55
C ALA A 62 -9.03 -6.22 -6.49
N SER A 63 -8.11 -7.20 -6.61
CA SER A 63 -6.67 -6.96 -6.64
C SER A 63 -6.25 -6.09 -7.83
N ILE A 64 -6.83 -6.34 -9.01
CA ILE A 64 -6.56 -5.53 -10.21
C ILE A 64 -7.05 -4.09 -10.00
N VAL A 65 -8.29 -3.90 -9.51
CA VAL A 65 -8.84 -2.57 -9.23
C VAL A 65 -7.96 -1.81 -8.25
N ALA A 66 -7.57 -2.43 -7.15
CA ALA A 66 -6.72 -1.82 -6.14
C ALA A 66 -5.35 -1.43 -6.72
N LYS A 67 -4.73 -2.33 -7.50
CA LYS A 67 -3.43 -2.07 -8.14
C LYS A 67 -3.49 -0.93 -9.14
N VAL A 68 -4.44 -0.96 -10.05
CA VAL A 68 -4.57 0.07 -11.10
C VAL A 68 -4.85 1.43 -10.48
N THR A 69 -5.74 1.50 -9.49
CA THR A 69 -6.05 2.75 -8.77
C THR A 69 -4.81 3.30 -8.05
N ARG A 70 -4.05 2.43 -7.39
CA ARG A 70 -2.79 2.84 -6.73
C ARG A 70 -1.75 3.33 -7.73
N ASP A 71 -1.55 2.60 -8.83
CA ASP A 71 -0.58 2.95 -9.85
C ASP A 71 -0.93 4.31 -10.50
N ALA A 72 -2.21 4.57 -10.78
CA ALA A 72 -2.68 5.86 -11.27
C ALA A 72 -2.41 7.01 -10.28
N LEU A 73 -2.63 6.77 -8.98
CA LEU A 73 -2.28 7.74 -7.93
C LEU A 73 -0.78 8.04 -7.92
N MET A 74 0.08 7.01 -8.05
CA MET A 74 1.54 7.20 -8.08
C MET A 74 1.98 8.01 -9.31
N VAL A 75 1.32 7.83 -10.45
CA VAL A 75 1.59 8.64 -11.66
C VAL A 75 1.20 10.10 -11.43
N SER A 76 0.05 10.37 -10.81
CA SER A 76 -0.32 11.77 -10.51
C SER A 76 0.60 12.41 -9.48
N LEU A 77 1.06 11.67 -8.48
CA LEU A 77 2.06 12.17 -7.51
C LEU A 77 3.43 12.41 -8.14
N ALA A 78 3.77 11.76 -9.25
CA ALA A 78 5.01 12.02 -9.97
C ALA A 78 5.08 13.44 -10.57
N GLU A 79 3.93 14.07 -10.82
CA GLU A 79 3.88 15.48 -11.28
C GLU A 79 4.24 16.45 -10.15
N GLU A 80 3.87 16.10 -8.91
CA GLU A 80 4.15 16.92 -7.72
C GLU A 80 5.54 16.65 -7.14
N TYR A 81 6.04 15.41 -7.30
CA TYR A 81 7.32 14.93 -6.77
C TYR A 81 8.16 14.28 -7.87
N PRO A 82 8.59 15.04 -8.90
CA PRO A 82 9.26 14.48 -10.08
C PRO A 82 10.62 13.83 -9.77
N GLU A 83 11.30 14.25 -8.70
CA GLU A 83 12.61 13.76 -8.29
C GLU A 83 12.62 12.32 -7.81
N TYR A 84 11.44 11.73 -7.43
CA TYR A 84 11.38 10.38 -6.86
C TYR A 84 11.04 9.28 -7.86
N HIS A 85 10.91 9.59 -9.15
CA HIS A 85 10.65 8.61 -10.22
C HIS A 85 9.37 7.77 -10.00
N LEU A 86 8.33 8.36 -9.41
CA LEU A 86 7.11 7.63 -9.03
C LEU A 86 6.31 7.11 -10.22
N ALA A 87 6.44 7.75 -11.39
CA ALA A 87 5.79 7.30 -12.61
C ALA A 87 6.31 5.93 -13.07
N GLU A 88 7.57 5.62 -12.80
CA GLU A 88 8.22 4.35 -13.15
C GLU A 88 8.11 3.34 -12.01
N CYS A 89 8.60 3.70 -10.83
CA CYS A 89 8.73 2.79 -9.70
C CYS A 89 7.41 2.54 -8.94
N LYS A 90 6.37 3.37 -9.15
CA LYS A 90 5.08 3.31 -8.43
C LYS A 90 5.25 3.31 -6.89
N GLY A 91 6.32 3.96 -6.40
CA GLY A 91 6.66 4.01 -4.97
C GLY A 91 7.20 2.70 -4.40
N TYR A 92 7.65 1.77 -5.26
CA TYR A 92 8.42 0.61 -4.83
C TYR A 92 9.89 0.98 -4.65
N GLY A 93 10.60 0.23 -3.81
CA GLY A 93 12.02 0.45 -3.50
C GLY A 93 12.95 0.03 -4.63
N SER A 94 12.79 0.60 -5.83
CA SER A 94 13.76 0.43 -6.91
C SER A 94 15.08 1.13 -6.57
N PRO A 95 16.21 0.72 -7.18
CA PRO A 95 17.50 1.38 -6.96
C PRO A 95 17.44 2.89 -7.20
N GLU A 96 16.74 3.32 -8.25
CA GLU A 96 16.57 4.72 -8.63
C GLU A 96 15.78 5.49 -7.58
N HIS A 97 14.69 4.92 -7.07
CA HIS A 97 13.88 5.53 -6.02
C HIS A 97 14.65 5.65 -4.70
N ILE A 98 15.41 4.62 -4.32
CA ILE A 98 16.28 4.66 -3.13
C ILE A 98 17.39 5.70 -3.29
N ALA A 99 17.98 5.82 -4.49
CA ALA A 99 18.98 6.86 -4.78
C ALA A 99 18.37 8.27 -4.66
N ALA A 100 17.17 8.49 -5.20
CA ALA A 100 16.45 9.74 -5.06
C ALA A 100 16.14 10.10 -3.61
N ILE A 101 15.73 9.13 -2.78
CA ILE A 101 15.52 9.34 -1.34
C ILE A 101 16.83 9.75 -0.65
N ARG A 102 17.96 9.17 -1.02
CA ARG A 102 19.26 9.53 -0.45
C ARG A 102 19.73 10.93 -0.86
N GLU A 103 19.41 11.34 -2.07
CA GLU A 103 19.79 12.64 -2.62
C GLU A 103 18.90 13.77 -2.11
N HIS A 104 17.56 13.57 -2.13
CA HIS A 104 16.58 14.62 -1.85
C HIS A 104 15.94 14.53 -0.46
N GLY A 105 16.21 13.42 0.28
CA GLY A 105 15.57 13.16 1.57
C GLY A 105 14.18 12.54 1.43
N LEU A 106 13.44 12.52 2.55
CA LEU A 106 12.06 12.06 2.58
C LEU A 106 11.10 13.24 2.33
N SER A 107 10.05 12.98 1.57
CA SER A 107 8.92 13.89 1.38
C SER A 107 7.67 13.40 2.12
N PRO A 108 6.58 14.18 2.20
CA PRO A 108 5.35 13.78 2.89
C PRO A 108 4.69 12.48 2.37
N ILE A 109 5.02 12.08 1.14
CA ILE A 109 4.51 10.83 0.54
C ILE A 109 5.26 9.58 0.99
N HIS A 110 6.35 9.72 1.76
CA HIS A 110 7.13 8.61 2.28
C HIS A 110 6.72 8.25 3.71
N ARG A 111 6.70 6.95 4.01
CA ARG A 111 6.57 6.47 5.38
C ARG A 111 7.93 6.53 6.07
N VAL A 112 8.06 7.41 7.05
CA VAL A 112 9.33 7.61 7.77
C VAL A 112 9.77 6.32 8.46
N SER A 113 8.83 5.57 9.05
CA SER A 113 9.10 4.30 9.72
C SER A 113 9.67 3.22 8.80
N PHE A 114 9.43 3.31 7.50
CA PHE A 114 9.92 2.35 6.51
C PHE A 114 11.11 2.86 5.72
N CYS A 115 11.04 4.11 5.26
CA CYS A 115 12.04 4.68 4.36
C CYS A 115 13.24 5.29 5.10
N GLY A 116 13.14 5.53 6.41
CA GLY A 116 14.23 6.10 7.21
C GLY A 116 15.54 5.32 7.09
N ASN A 117 15.45 4.00 6.99
CA ASN A 117 16.63 3.13 6.84
C ASN A 117 17.42 3.39 5.54
N PHE A 118 16.79 3.99 4.51
CA PHE A 118 17.50 4.30 3.25
C PHE A 118 18.40 5.53 3.37
N LEU A 119 18.20 6.36 4.39
CA LEU A 119 19.03 7.53 4.69
C LEU A 119 20.29 7.17 5.48
N GLU A 120 20.29 6.02 6.16
CA GLU A 120 21.48 5.56 6.87
C GLU A 120 22.52 5.09 5.85
N THR A 121 23.68 5.72 5.87
CA THR A 121 24.84 5.24 5.11
C THR A 121 25.27 3.92 5.74
N PRO A 122 25.43 2.82 4.97
CA PRO A 122 26.00 1.61 5.55
C PRO A 122 27.35 1.93 6.16
N PRO A 123 27.70 1.37 7.34
CA PRO A 123 28.99 1.64 7.96
C PRO A 123 30.11 1.28 6.97
N LEU A 124 30.99 2.24 6.73
CA LEU A 124 32.23 1.97 6.01
C LEU A 124 33.07 1.06 6.92
N PHE A 125 33.32 -0.15 6.46
CA PHE A 125 34.23 -1.09 7.13
C PHE A 125 35.65 -0.55 7.17
#